data_17323df6dc709413aca1eb543a5bffe0
#
_entry.id   17323df6dc709413aca1eb543a5bffe0
#
_cell.length_a   1.000
_cell.length_b   1.000
_cell.length_c   1.000
_cell.angle_alpha   90.00
_cell.angle_beta   90.00
_cell.angle_gamma   90.00
#
_symmetry.space_group_name_H-M   'P 1'
#
loop_
_entity.id
_entity.type
_entity.pdbx_description
1 polymer ?
#
loop_
_entity_poly.entity_id
_entity_poly.type
_entity_poly.pdbx_seq_one_letter_code
_entity_poly.pdbx_strand_id
1 'polypeptide(L)'
;MGHTVRLRGEFWPQDHWGRVTNAAIAREQIAQPALEAAEEAADVALERFGDRLHSVYLSGPAARGRPGGAAFFVLLRLGASDARSNDSWESAVASQLRRRHPRIGRVAVAVFNWKDVFTTDGAFSPARFRLAVNSVCVAGRNMTRMLAPQRIDTAAMNGDILGFRPRMLNAAGRLSAARAPDRVRAAAMDAGHAVLAASFALVMDREQIYTEDMDLRRDLFTLNYPGRSRDLSEAYAMATRPSPDAMKALVFIDNACRWLTPMTDAWLNANNPQRTERLKA
;
A
#
# COMPACT_ATOMS: atom_id res chain seq x y z
N MET A 1 16.84 -9.89 -31.56
CA MET A 1 17.21 -8.57 -31.02
C MET A 1 16.57 -8.44 -29.66
N GLY A 2 17.36 -8.54 -28.59
CA GLY A 2 16.85 -8.43 -27.22
C GLY A 2 16.46 -6.97 -26.96
N HIS A 3 15.17 -6.73 -26.72
CA HIS A 3 14.71 -5.45 -26.21
C HIS A 3 15.21 -5.29 -24.78
N THR A 4 16.20 -4.43 -24.58
CA THR A 4 16.63 -4.03 -23.24
C THR A 4 15.49 -3.21 -22.62
N VAL A 5 14.69 -3.83 -21.77
CA VAL A 5 13.66 -3.12 -21.00
C VAL A 5 14.40 -2.24 -19.99
N ARG A 6 14.32 -0.93 -20.18
CA ARG A 6 14.86 0.03 -19.20
C ARG A 6 13.84 0.16 -18.07
N LEU A 7 14.11 -0.45 -16.92
CA LEU A 7 13.31 -0.30 -15.71
C LEU A 7 13.29 1.18 -15.28
N ARG A 8 12.08 1.70 -15.02
CA ARG A 8 11.85 3.07 -14.55
C ARG A 8 11.17 2.99 -13.20
N GLY A 9 11.54 3.86 -12.28
CA GLY A 9 10.92 3.94 -10.97
C GLY A 9 11.93 3.89 -9.82
N GLU A 10 11.41 3.81 -8.61
CA GLU A 10 12.18 3.85 -7.38
C GLU A 10 12.35 2.45 -6.79
N PHE A 11 13.61 2.04 -6.67
CA PHE A 11 13.99 0.81 -5.97
C PHE A 11 14.08 1.09 -4.47
N TRP A 12 13.51 0.21 -3.65
CA TRP A 12 13.71 0.26 -2.21
C TRP A 12 15.12 -0.20 -1.85
N PRO A 13 15.78 0.49 -0.91
CA PRO A 13 17.09 0.09 -0.47
C PRO A 13 17.03 -1.26 0.25
N GLN A 14 18.08 -2.05 0.05
CA GLN A 14 18.28 -3.33 0.71
C GLN A 14 19.63 -3.35 1.41
N ASP A 15 19.75 -4.09 2.50
CA ASP A 15 21.03 -4.35 3.12
C ASP A 15 21.80 -5.47 2.38
N HIS A 16 23.01 -5.75 2.85
CA HIS A 16 23.86 -6.78 2.23
C HIS A 16 23.33 -8.22 2.35
N TRP A 17 22.27 -8.47 3.13
CA TRP A 17 21.55 -9.75 3.18
C TRP A 17 20.28 -9.77 2.33
N GLY A 18 20.03 -8.75 1.51
CA GLY A 18 18.85 -8.64 0.66
C GLY A 18 17.57 -8.32 1.43
N ARG A 19 17.66 -7.78 2.66
CA ARG A 19 16.50 -7.37 3.43
C ARG A 19 16.15 -5.92 3.12
N VAL A 20 14.85 -5.66 2.93
CA VAL A 20 14.33 -4.32 2.64
C VAL A 20 14.56 -3.41 3.84
N THR A 21 15.19 -2.28 3.61
CA THR A 21 15.41 -1.25 4.61
C THR A 21 14.50 -0.05 4.39
N ASN A 22 14.50 0.90 5.32
CA ASN A 22 13.62 2.06 5.23
C ASN A 22 14.06 3.01 4.11
N ALA A 23 13.14 3.30 3.18
CA ALA A 23 13.35 4.25 2.09
C ALA A 23 12.99 5.70 2.45
N ALA A 24 12.44 5.95 3.65
CA ALA A 24 12.09 7.31 4.06
C ALA A 24 13.35 8.15 4.29
N ILE A 25 13.27 9.42 3.92
CA ILE A 25 14.31 10.42 4.19
C ILE A 25 14.27 10.89 5.64
N ALA A 26 15.31 11.57 6.10
CA ALA A 26 15.31 12.18 7.42
C ALA A 26 14.19 13.22 7.55
N ARG A 27 13.63 13.37 8.77
CA ARG A 27 12.50 14.27 9.02
C ARG A 27 12.80 15.70 8.57
N GLU A 28 14.03 16.15 8.75
CA GLU A 28 14.51 17.51 8.42
C GLU A 28 14.54 17.77 6.91
N GLN A 29 14.49 16.72 6.10
CA GLN A 29 14.48 16.79 4.64
C GLN A 29 13.06 16.73 4.04
N ILE A 30 12.04 16.49 4.88
CA ILE A 30 10.65 16.43 4.44
C ILE A 30 10.19 17.82 4.02
N ALA A 31 9.51 17.91 2.89
CA ALA A 31 8.96 19.15 2.40
C ALA A 31 7.96 19.76 3.40
N GLN A 32 8.08 21.07 3.64
CA GLN A 32 7.28 21.80 4.65
C GLN A 32 5.77 21.51 4.58
N PRO A 33 5.09 21.48 3.42
CA PRO A 33 3.66 21.17 3.38
C PRO A 33 3.30 19.77 3.89
N ALA A 34 4.20 18.79 3.70
CA ALA A 34 3.99 17.43 4.19
C ALA A 34 4.25 17.33 5.70
N LEU A 35 5.19 18.11 6.21
CA LEU A 35 5.48 18.20 7.64
C LEU A 35 4.31 18.86 8.39
N GLU A 36 3.78 19.98 7.90
CA GLU A 36 2.60 20.66 8.46
C GLU A 36 1.38 19.73 8.53
N ALA A 37 1.12 18.96 7.48
CA ALA A 37 0.03 18.00 7.51
C ALA A 37 0.31 16.82 8.46
N ALA A 38 1.56 16.44 8.64
CA ALA A 38 1.95 15.41 9.58
C ALA A 38 1.79 15.86 11.03
N GLU A 39 2.08 17.11 11.32
CA GLU A 39 1.85 17.76 12.62
C GLU A 39 0.34 17.86 12.91
N GLU A 40 -0.46 18.33 11.96
CA GLU A 40 -1.93 18.33 12.12
C GLU A 40 -2.49 16.91 12.31
N ALA A 41 -1.98 15.92 11.57
CA ALA A 41 -2.39 14.52 11.75
C ALA A 41 -2.05 14.00 13.16
N ALA A 42 -0.92 14.43 13.71
CA ALA A 42 -0.50 14.08 15.06
C ALA A 42 -1.40 14.74 16.14
N ASP A 43 -1.75 16.02 15.95
CA ASP A 43 -2.64 16.72 16.86
C ASP A 43 -4.04 16.12 16.88
N VAL A 44 -4.62 15.83 15.73
CA VAL A 44 -5.94 15.16 15.60
C VAL A 44 -5.91 13.75 16.19
N ALA A 45 -4.80 13.03 16.03
CA ALA A 45 -4.64 11.71 16.66
C ALA A 45 -4.51 11.81 18.18
N LEU A 46 -3.79 12.82 18.68
CA LEU A 46 -3.64 13.06 20.13
C LEU A 46 -4.99 13.44 20.75
N GLU A 47 -5.75 14.33 20.11
CA GLU A 47 -7.10 14.68 20.54
C GLU A 47 -8.03 13.44 20.62
N ARG A 48 -7.99 12.57 19.64
CA ARG A 48 -8.84 11.36 19.56
C ARG A 48 -8.45 10.28 20.55
N PHE A 49 -7.17 10.01 20.70
CA PHE A 49 -6.66 8.83 21.42
C PHE A 49 -6.04 9.16 22.78
N GLY A 50 -5.63 10.42 23.04
CA GLY A 50 -5.02 10.84 24.30
C GLY A 50 -3.84 9.93 24.69
N ASP A 51 -3.85 9.44 25.92
CA ASP A 51 -2.80 8.55 26.46
C ASP A 51 -2.70 7.19 25.77
N ARG A 52 -3.68 6.82 24.96
CA ARG A 52 -3.64 5.60 24.14
C ARG A 52 -2.75 5.77 22.91
N LEU A 53 -2.47 6.99 22.48
CA LEU A 53 -1.55 7.27 21.38
C LEU A 53 -0.13 6.91 21.79
N HIS A 54 0.57 6.13 20.95
CA HIS A 54 1.99 5.87 21.10
C HIS A 54 2.82 6.80 20.21
N SER A 55 2.53 6.82 18.91
CA SER A 55 3.30 7.59 17.92
C SER A 55 2.53 7.74 16.61
N VAL A 56 2.93 8.75 15.83
CA VAL A 56 2.41 8.99 14.48
C VAL A 56 3.58 8.98 13.49
N TYR A 57 3.35 8.38 12.35
CA TYR A 57 4.34 8.25 11.28
C TYR A 57 3.79 8.82 9.98
N LEU A 58 4.65 9.52 9.26
CA LEU A 58 4.45 9.87 7.85
C LEU A 58 5.01 8.74 6.98
N SER A 59 4.29 8.35 5.95
CA SER A 59 4.65 7.31 4.98
C SER A 59 4.25 7.73 3.56
N GLY A 60 4.58 6.89 2.58
CA GLY A 60 4.28 7.12 1.18
C GLY A 60 5.28 8.04 0.47
N PRO A 61 4.94 8.58 -0.71
CA PRO A 61 5.84 9.43 -1.48
C PRO A 61 6.41 10.61 -0.70
N ALA A 62 5.57 11.29 0.11
CA ALA A 62 6.01 12.43 0.93
C ALA A 62 7.12 12.07 1.94
N ALA A 63 7.09 10.87 2.53
CA ALA A 63 8.13 10.39 3.43
C ALA A 63 9.47 10.13 2.71
N ARG A 64 9.45 10.02 1.39
CA ARG A 64 10.64 9.85 0.52
C ARG A 64 11.04 11.13 -0.19
N GLY A 65 10.47 12.28 0.20
CA GLY A 65 10.76 13.57 -0.44
C GLY A 65 10.16 13.73 -1.84
N ARG A 66 9.13 12.94 -2.19
CA ARG A 66 8.52 12.93 -3.52
C ARG A 66 7.08 13.46 -3.50
N PRO A 67 6.61 14.08 -4.59
CA PRO A 67 5.20 14.43 -4.74
C PRO A 67 4.35 13.15 -4.94
N GLY A 68 3.03 13.27 -4.77
CA GLY A 68 2.08 12.20 -5.12
C GLY A 68 1.23 11.67 -3.97
N GLY A 69 1.51 12.07 -2.73
CA GLY A 69 0.66 11.75 -1.59
C GLY A 69 1.40 11.46 -0.32
N ALA A 70 0.63 11.40 0.77
CA ALA A 70 1.08 11.05 2.11
C ALA A 70 0.14 10.02 2.73
N ALA A 71 0.69 9.13 3.53
CA ALA A 71 -0.07 8.27 4.43
C ALA A 71 0.38 8.54 5.87
N PHE A 72 -0.58 8.63 6.79
CA PHE A 72 -0.31 8.82 8.21
C PHE A 72 -0.69 7.56 8.95
N PHE A 73 0.28 6.96 9.65
CA PHE A 73 0.07 5.76 10.46
C PHE A 73 0.06 6.16 11.93
N VAL A 74 -1.06 5.92 12.57
CA VAL A 74 -1.27 6.17 14.00
C VAL A 74 -1.07 4.86 14.75
N LEU A 75 -0.04 4.78 15.57
CA LEU A 75 0.25 3.59 16.38
C LEU A 75 -0.34 3.78 17.79
N LEU A 76 -1.19 2.86 18.21
CA LEU A 76 -1.74 2.82 19.56
C LEU A 76 -0.88 1.98 20.50
N ARG A 77 -0.93 2.29 21.80
CA ARG A 77 -0.23 1.55 22.86
C ARG A 77 -0.81 0.16 23.06
N LEU A 78 -0.02 -0.72 23.66
CA LEU A 78 -0.48 -2.04 24.09
C LEU A 78 -1.70 -1.93 25.03
N GLY A 79 -2.74 -2.71 24.76
CA GLY A 79 -3.99 -2.69 25.53
C GLY A 79 -5.01 -1.62 25.10
N ALA A 80 -4.64 -0.70 24.21
CA ALA A 80 -5.50 0.37 23.72
C ALA A 80 -6.42 -0.08 22.57
N SER A 81 -6.88 -1.34 22.56
CA SER A 81 -7.67 -1.89 21.47
C SER A 81 -9.11 -1.37 21.48
N ASP A 82 -9.37 -0.34 20.70
CA ASP A 82 -10.72 0.06 20.27
C ASP A 82 -10.85 -0.07 18.75
N ALA A 83 -10.47 -1.21 18.23
CA ALA A 83 -10.17 -1.42 16.82
C ALA A 83 -11.39 -1.47 15.88
N ARG A 84 -12.61 -1.44 16.36
CA ARG A 84 -13.78 -1.74 15.51
C ARG A 84 -14.48 -0.54 14.87
N SER A 85 -14.02 0.68 15.10
CA SER A 85 -14.71 1.87 14.57
C SER A 85 -13.78 2.96 14.02
N ASN A 86 -12.53 2.62 13.65
CA ASN A 86 -11.59 3.64 13.20
C ASN A 86 -11.76 4.01 11.72
N ASP A 87 -12.36 3.15 10.89
CA ASP A 87 -12.48 3.37 9.44
C ASP A 87 -13.18 4.70 9.08
N SER A 88 -14.24 5.05 9.81
CA SER A 88 -14.95 6.31 9.61
C SER A 88 -14.12 7.52 10.03
N TRP A 89 -13.40 7.41 11.15
CA TRP A 89 -12.50 8.45 11.63
C TRP A 89 -11.30 8.62 10.70
N GLU A 90 -10.66 7.53 10.28
CA GLU A 90 -9.56 7.53 9.32
C GLU A 90 -9.94 8.25 8.01
N SER A 91 -11.12 7.91 7.48
CA SER A 91 -11.65 8.53 6.26
C SER A 91 -11.98 10.01 6.44
N ALA A 92 -12.53 10.39 7.60
CA ALA A 92 -12.84 11.79 7.92
C ALA A 92 -11.57 12.62 8.04
N VAL A 93 -10.57 12.14 8.79
CA VAL A 93 -9.28 12.80 8.96
C VAL A 93 -8.52 12.91 7.65
N ALA A 94 -8.46 11.84 6.85
CA ALA A 94 -7.84 11.88 5.53
C ALA A 94 -8.49 12.93 4.62
N SER A 95 -9.82 13.05 4.67
CA SER A 95 -10.58 14.06 3.92
C SER A 95 -10.32 15.47 4.43
N GLN A 96 -10.22 15.66 5.75
CA GLN A 96 -9.89 16.94 6.36
C GLN A 96 -8.49 17.40 5.95
N LEU A 97 -7.48 16.56 6.15
CA LEU A 97 -6.09 16.85 5.80
C LEU A 97 -5.92 17.17 4.31
N ARG A 98 -6.58 16.41 3.43
CA ARG A 98 -6.56 16.69 1.99
C ARG A 98 -7.14 18.06 1.64
N ARG A 99 -8.21 18.51 2.33
CA ARG A 99 -8.80 19.86 2.10
C ARG A 99 -7.89 20.97 2.60
N ARG A 100 -7.25 20.77 3.76
CA ARG A 100 -6.38 21.79 4.38
C ARG A 100 -5.00 21.86 3.72
N HIS A 101 -4.50 20.73 3.21
CA HIS A 101 -3.18 20.60 2.59
C HIS A 101 -3.27 20.12 1.13
N PRO A 102 -3.91 20.87 0.21
CA PRO A 102 -4.17 20.40 -1.16
C PRO A 102 -2.89 20.12 -1.97
N ARG A 103 -1.75 20.72 -1.57
CA ARG A 103 -0.45 20.51 -2.21
C ARG A 103 0.13 19.10 -2.00
N ILE A 104 -0.34 18.36 -1.00
CA ILE A 104 0.15 16.99 -0.72
C ILE A 104 -0.44 15.99 -1.72
N GLY A 105 -1.60 16.30 -2.29
CA GLY A 105 -2.30 15.41 -3.19
C GLY A 105 -3.12 14.34 -2.44
N ARG A 106 -2.82 13.06 -2.67
CA ARG A 106 -3.55 11.96 -2.01
C ARG A 106 -3.16 11.84 -0.54
N VAL A 107 -4.17 11.73 0.32
CA VAL A 107 -3.97 11.51 1.77
C VAL A 107 -4.67 10.23 2.19
N ALA A 108 -3.98 9.41 2.97
CA ALA A 108 -4.52 8.25 3.66
C ALA A 108 -4.18 8.32 5.15
N VAL A 109 -5.05 7.78 5.99
CA VAL A 109 -4.81 7.60 7.43
C VAL A 109 -5.11 6.16 7.78
N ALA A 110 -4.30 5.53 8.62
CA ALA A 110 -4.54 4.20 9.14
C ALA A 110 -4.13 4.10 10.61
N VAL A 111 -4.96 3.47 11.41
CA VAL A 111 -4.69 3.22 12.83
C VAL A 111 -4.17 1.79 12.99
N PHE A 112 -3.00 1.65 13.60
CA PHE A 112 -2.39 0.37 13.90
C PHE A 112 -2.44 0.10 15.41
N ASN A 113 -2.93 -1.06 15.79
CA ASN A 113 -2.81 -1.51 17.16
C ASN A 113 -1.39 -2.05 17.40
N TRP A 114 -0.93 -2.01 18.65
CA TRP A 114 0.37 -2.55 19.03
C TRP A 114 0.59 -3.99 18.56
N LYS A 115 -0.44 -4.84 18.72
CA LYS A 115 -0.40 -6.26 18.31
C LYS A 115 -0.24 -6.47 16.80
N ASP A 116 -0.68 -5.50 15.99
CA ASP A 116 -0.56 -5.58 14.53
C ASP A 116 0.87 -5.31 14.07
N VAL A 117 1.63 -4.54 14.83
CA VAL A 117 3.02 -4.19 14.54
C VAL A 117 3.99 -5.13 15.25
N PHE A 118 3.76 -5.42 16.53
CA PHE A 118 4.63 -6.25 17.37
C PHE A 118 3.99 -7.62 17.61
N THR A 119 3.96 -8.45 16.55
CA THR A 119 3.47 -9.82 16.61
C THR A 119 4.44 -10.71 17.39
N THR A 120 3.92 -11.61 18.21
CA THR A 120 4.72 -12.57 19.01
C THR A 120 4.77 -13.96 18.38
N ASP A 121 3.93 -14.22 17.36
CA ASP A 121 3.76 -15.52 16.71
C ASP A 121 4.67 -15.76 15.49
N GLY A 122 5.53 -14.79 15.16
CA GLY A 122 6.39 -14.83 13.98
C GLY A 122 5.65 -14.63 12.64
N ALA A 123 4.34 -14.37 12.67
CA ALA A 123 3.59 -14.13 11.45
C ALA A 123 3.95 -12.79 10.80
N PHE A 124 3.92 -12.75 9.48
CA PHE A 124 4.12 -11.51 8.73
C PHE A 124 3.02 -10.49 9.07
N SER A 125 3.44 -9.26 9.33
CA SER A 125 2.53 -8.15 9.60
C SER A 125 2.70 -7.06 8.54
N PRO A 126 1.68 -6.79 7.70
CA PRO A 126 1.70 -5.67 6.77
C PRO A 126 1.89 -4.31 7.45
N ALA A 127 1.35 -4.13 8.65
CA ALA A 127 1.52 -2.90 9.43
C ALA A 127 2.98 -2.71 9.84
N ARG A 128 3.60 -3.77 10.42
CA ARG A 128 5.02 -3.76 10.77
C ARG A 128 5.90 -3.51 9.56
N PHE A 129 5.63 -4.22 8.45
CA PHE A 129 6.39 -4.07 7.21
C PHE A 129 6.36 -2.61 6.73
N ARG A 130 5.17 -2.00 6.59
CA ARG A 130 5.02 -0.61 6.15
C ARG A 130 5.74 0.37 7.07
N LEU A 131 5.64 0.19 8.39
CA LEU A 131 6.38 1.02 9.34
C LEU A 131 7.89 0.85 9.20
N ALA A 132 8.37 -0.37 8.98
CA ALA A 132 9.80 -0.65 8.90
C ALA A 132 10.45 -0.08 7.62
N VAL A 133 9.76 -0.18 6.47
CA VAL A 133 10.39 0.06 5.16
C VAL A 133 10.06 1.39 4.51
N ASN A 134 9.05 2.12 4.99
CA ASN A 134 8.55 3.32 4.31
C ASN A 134 7.92 4.35 5.26
N SER A 135 8.51 4.62 6.40
CA SER A 135 7.96 5.62 7.30
C SER A 135 9.00 6.39 8.11
N VAL A 136 8.63 7.61 8.47
CA VAL A 136 9.39 8.46 9.39
C VAL A 136 8.48 8.87 10.55
N CYS A 137 8.97 8.77 11.79
CA CYS A 137 8.24 9.17 12.98
C CYS A 137 8.14 10.71 13.04
N VAL A 138 6.91 11.22 13.15
CA VAL A 138 6.63 12.66 13.22
C VAL A 138 6.21 13.10 14.62
N ALA A 139 5.60 12.19 15.41
CA ALA A 139 5.25 12.46 16.80
C ALA A 139 5.36 11.19 17.66
N GLY A 140 5.64 11.37 18.94
CA GLY A 140 5.82 10.27 19.88
C GLY A 140 7.19 9.59 19.79
N ARG A 141 7.27 8.34 20.27
CA ARG A 141 8.54 7.57 20.29
C ARG A 141 8.72 6.80 18.98
N ASN A 142 9.85 6.99 18.34
CA ASN A 142 10.19 6.25 17.11
C ASN A 142 10.50 4.78 17.41
N MET A 143 9.70 3.87 16.85
CA MET A 143 9.85 2.42 16.99
C MET A 143 10.47 1.75 15.76
N THR A 144 10.68 2.47 14.64
CA THR A 144 11.17 1.86 13.40
C THR A 144 12.51 1.17 13.57
N ARG A 145 13.38 1.69 14.44
CA ARG A 145 14.69 1.09 14.74
C ARG A 145 14.60 -0.24 15.52
N MET A 146 13.46 -0.53 16.13
CA MET A 146 13.21 -1.78 16.85
C MET A 146 12.59 -2.85 15.95
N LEU A 147 12.17 -2.47 14.75
CA LEU A 147 11.58 -3.40 13.78
C LEU A 147 12.71 -4.08 13.01
N ALA A 148 12.73 -5.41 13.03
CA ALA A 148 13.69 -6.17 12.25
C ALA A 148 13.52 -5.86 10.76
N PRO A 149 14.61 -5.74 9.98
CA PRO A 149 14.55 -5.64 8.53
C PRO A 149 13.81 -6.84 7.94
N GLN A 150 13.01 -6.58 6.90
CA GLN A 150 12.10 -7.57 6.33
C GLN A 150 12.69 -8.18 5.06
N ARG A 151 12.54 -9.50 4.90
CA ARG A 151 12.88 -10.18 3.65
C ARG A 151 11.72 -10.10 2.67
N ILE A 152 12.07 -10.23 1.40
CA ILE A 152 11.10 -10.48 0.33
C ILE A 152 10.92 -11.99 0.26
N ASP A 153 9.83 -12.47 0.82
CA ASP A 153 9.49 -13.88 0.91
C ASP A 153 8.00 -14.13 0.63
N THR A 154 7.60 -15.37 0.68
CA THR A 154 6.21 -15.80 0.47
C THR A 154 5.22 -15.08 1.38
N ALA A 155 5.61 -14.78 2.62
CA ALA A 155 4.72 -14.10 3.56
C ALA A 155 4.50 -12.63 3.17
N ALA A 156 5.52 -11.94 2.67
CA ALA A 156 5.41 -10.56 2.18
C ALA A 156 4.51 -10.45 0.93
N MET A 157 4.52 -11.45 0.06
CA MET A 157 3.71 -11.50 -1.17
C MET A 157 2.25 -11.86 -0.91
N ASN A 158 1.99 -12.67 0.11
CA ASN A 158 0.69 -13.31 0.37
C ASN A 158 -0.47 -12.31 0.43
N GLY A 159 -0.29 -11.19 1.10
CA GLY A 159 -1.36 -10.21 1.33
C GLY A 159 -1.92 -9.58 0.05
N ASP A 160 -1.06 -9.31 -0.93
CA ASP A 160 -1.49 -8.73 -2.21
C ASP A 160 -2.09 -9.80 -3.14
N ILE A 161 -1.57 -11.02 -3.11
CA ILE A 161 -2.07 -12.15 -3.91
C ILE A 161 -3.42 -12.63 -3.36
N LEU A 162 -3.52 -12.91 -2.07
CA LEU A 162 -4.76 -13.34 -1.43
C LEU A 162 -5.84 -12.25 -1.49
N GLY A 163 -5.44 -11.00 -1.31
CA GLY A 163 -6.33 -9.85 -1.34
C GLY A 163 -6.81 -9.43 -2.73
N PHE A 164 -6.25 -9.96 -3.81
CA PHE A 164 -6.61 -9.55 -5.17
C PHE A 164 -8.10 -9.69 -5.45
N ARG A 165 -8.62 -10.92 -5.36
CA ARG A 165 -10.02 -11.23 -5.69
C ARG A 165 -11.02 -10.48 -4.79
N PRO A 166 -10.90 -10.44 -3.47
CA PRO A 166 -11.74 -9.61 -2.61
C PRO A 166 -11.73 -8.13 -2.97
N ARG A 167 -10.57 -7.55 -3.30
CA ARG A 167 -10.47 -6.13 -3.71
C ARG A 167 -11.20 -5.87 -5.03
N MET A 168 -11.09 -6.78 -6.01
CA MET A 168 -11.80 -6.66 -7.29
C MET A 168 -13.33 -6.74 -7.10
N LEU A 169 -13.81 -7.68 -6.27
CA LEU A 169 -15.24 -7.80 -5.94
C LEU A 169 -15.76 -6.55 -5.22
N ASN A 170 -15.01 -6.02 -4.26
CA ASN A 170 -15.36 -4.78 -3.58
C ASN A 170 -15.43 -3.59 -4.56
N ALA A 171 -14.43 -3.45 -5.43
CA ALA A 171 -14.41 -2.39 -6.44
C ALA A 171 -15.62 -2.50 -7.39
N ALA A 172 -15.95 -3.70 -7.86
CA ALA A 172 -17.11 -3.94 -8.70
C ALA A 172 -18.44 -3.58 -8.00
N GLY A 173 -18.60 -3.97 -6.72
CA GLY A 173 -19.76 -3.60 -5.91
C GLY A 173 -19.90 -2.09 -5.72
N ARG A 174 -18.77 -1.40 -5.46
CA ARG A 174 -18.75 0.08 -5.35
C ARG A 174 -19.07 0.77 -6.68
N LEU A 175 -18.59 0.25 -7.81
CA LEU A 175 -18.92 0.77 -9.15
C LEU A 175 -20.41 0.62 -9.45
N SER A 176 -21.00 -0.54 -9.14
CA SER A 176 -22.43 -0.79 -9.35
C SER A 176 -23.32 0.14 -8.51
N ALA A 177 -22.87 0.50 -7.31
CA ALA A 177 -23.58 1.41 -6.40
C ALA A 177 -23.27 2.91 -6.66
N ALA A 178 -22.21 3.23 -7.42
CA ALA A 178 -21.77 4.61 -7.60
C ALA A 178 -22.74 5.42 -8.46
N ARG A 179 -23.08 6.62 -8.00
CA ARG A 179 -23.91 7.59 -8.73
C ARG A 179 -23.13 8.87 -9.09
N ALA A 180 -22.01 9.11 -8.45
CA ALA A 180 -21.15 10.29 -8.66
C ALA A 180 -19.86 9.89 -9.39
N PRO A 181 -19.39 10.68 -10.37
CA PRO A 181 -18.17 10.41 -11.14
C PRO A 181 -16.94 10.18 -10.29
N ASP A 182 -16.80 10.91 -9.17
CA ASP A 182 -15.63 10.77 -8.28
C ASP A 182 -15.63 9.44 -7.53
N ARG A 183 -16.81 8.90 -7.19
CA ARG A 183 -16.93 7.56 -6.59
C ARG A 183 -16.56 6.47 -7.60
N VAL A 184 -16.96 6.66 -8.86
CA VAL A 184 -16.56 5.76 -9.97
C VAL A 184 -15.05 5.78 -10.13
N ARG A 185 -14.44 6.99 -10.23
CA ARG A 185 -12.97 7.11 -10.34
C ARG A 185 -12.24 6.46 -9.18
N ALA A 186 -12.71 6.66 -7.95
CA ALA A 186 -12.08 6.07 -6.77
C ALA A 186 -12.12 4.54 -6.81
N ALA A 187 -13.25 3.93 -7.13
CA ALA A 187 -13.38 2.47 -7.22
C ALA A 187 -12.56 1.89 -8.38
N ALA A 188 -12.55 2.56 -9.53
CA ALA A 188 -11.73 2.18 -10.68
C ALA A 188 -10.23 2.24 -10.38
N MET A 189 -9.80 3.29 -9.69
CA MET A 189 -8.41 3.45 -9.23
C MET A 189 -8.00 2.33 -8.29
N ASP A 190 -8.84 1.96 -7.33
CA ASP A 190 -8.58 0.88 -6.39
C ASP A 190 -8.45 -0.47 -7.10
N ALA A 191 -9.27 -0.72 -8.14
CA ALA A 191 -9.14 -1.91 -8.99
C ALA A 191 -7.80 -1.93 -9.75
N GLY A 192 -7.38 -0.81 -10.35
CA GLY A 192 -6.08 -0.69 -11.02
C GLY A 192 -4.90 -0.96 -10.06
N HIS A 193 -4.96 -0.39 -8.86
CA HIS A 193 -3.97 -0.67 -7.81
C HIS A 193 -3.93 -2.14 -7.40
N ALA A 194 -5.10 -2.79 -7.27
CA ALA A 194 -5.17 -4.21 -6.89
C ALA A 194 -4.51 -5.11 -7.94
N VAL A 195 -4.72 -4.82 -9.24
CA VAL A 195 -4.07 -5.56 -10.34
C VAL A 195 -2.55 -5.36 -10.30
N LEU A 196 -2.07 -4.12 -10.18
CA LEU A 196 -0.62 -3.82 -10.14
C LEU A 196 0.05 -4.46 -8.92
N ALA A 197 -0.60 -4.44 -7.75
CA ALA A 197 -0.06 -5.03 -6.52
C ALA A 197 0.05 -6.55 -6.62
N ALA A 198 -1.03 -7.23 -7.04
CA ALA A 198 -1.04 -8.68 -7.15
C ALA A 198 -0.09 -9.19 -8.26
N SER A 199 -0.05 -8.50 -9.40
CA SER A 199 0.87 -8.83 -10.49
C SER A 199 2.33 -8.72 -10.03
N PHE A 200 2.67 -7.62 -9.38
CA PHE A 200 4.03 -7.41 -8.85
C PHE A 200 4.38 -8.46 -7.79
N ALA A 201 3.46 -8.78 -6.88
CA ALA A 201 3.67 -9.81 -5.86
C ALA A 201 4.04 -11.17 -6.47
N LEU A 202 3.48 -11.55 -7.64
CA LEU A 202 3.79 -12.80 -8.33
C LEU A 202 5.24 -12.90 -8.86
N VAL A 203 5.95 -11.78 -8.98
CA VAL A 203 7.33 -11.73 -9.48
C VAL A 203 8.33 -11.23 -8.43
N MET A 204 7.86 -10.72 -7.31
CA MET A 204 8.68 -10.05 -6.29
C MET A 204 9.78 -10.96 -5.72
N ASP A 205 9.46 -12.22 -5.46
CA ASP A 205 10.45 -13.21 -4.97
C ASP A 205 11.53 -13.51 -6.03
N ARG A 206 11.12 -13.67 -7.28
CA ARG A 206 12.05 -13.93 -8.39
C ARG A 206 12.99 -12.76 -8.64
N GLU A 207 12.47 -11.54 -8.59
CA GLU A 207 13.25 -10.33 -8.82
C GLU A 207 14.03 -9.86 -7.60
N GLN A 208 13.66 -10.36 -6.40
CA GLN A 208 14.23 -9.94 -5.11
C GLN A 208 14.24 -8.40 -4.95
N ILE A 209 13.21 -7.74 -5.47
CA ILE A 209 13.02 -6.29 -5.46
C ILE A 209 11.71 -5.97 -4.77
N TYR A 210 11.73 -5.03 -3.83
CA TYR A 210 10.53 -4.40 -3.30
C TYR A 210 10.41 -2.97 -3.82
N THR A 211 9.19 -2.57 -4.15
CA THR A 211 8.87 -1.20 -4.53
C THR A 211 7.38 -0.89 -4.34
N GLU A 212 7.06 0.36 -4.05
CA GLU A 212 5.70 0.90 -4.13
C GLU A 212 5.48 1.74 -5.40
N ASP A 213 6.52 1.92 -6.20
CA ASP A 213 6.46 2.65 -7.47
C ASP A 213 5.69 1.84 -8.51
N MET A 214 4.61 2.43 -9.02
CA MET A 214 3.69 1.74 -9.94
C MET A 214 4.30 1.49 -11.31
N ASP A 215 5.19 2.37 -11.78
CA ASP A 215 5.88 2.19 -13.05
C ASP A 215 6.81 0.99 -12.96
N LEU A 216 7.58 0.91 -11.87
CA LEU A 216 8.50 -0.20 -11.65
C LEU A 216 7.75 -1.53 -11.45
N ARG A 217 6.64 -1.54 -10.70
CA ARG A 217 5.78 -2.74 -10.55
C ARG A 217 5.27 -3.25 -11.89
N ARG A 218 4.77 -2.35 -12.76
CA ARG A 218 4.33 -2.69 -14.10
C ARG A 218 5.48 -3.26 -14.94
N ASP A 219 6.63 -2.58 -14.93
CA ASP A 219 7.76 -2.93 -15.77
C ASP A 219 8.38 -4.27 -15.36
N LEU A 220 8.54 -4.55 -14.06
CA LEU A 220 9.02 -5.83 -13.54
C LEU A 220 8.10 -6.99 -13.89
N PHE A 221 6.79 -6.82 -13.75
CA PHE A 221 5.87 -7.86 -14.16
C PHE A 221 5.89 -8.08 -15.68
N THR A 222 5.93 -7.01 -16.48
CA THR A 222 5.98 -7.09 -17.94
C THR A 222 7.28 -7.76 -18.43
N LEU A 223 8.38 -7.56 -17.73
CA LEU A 223 9.64 -8.24 -18.03
C LEU A 223 9.50 -9.77 -17.94
N ASN A 224 8.78 -10.25 -16.92
CA ASN A 224 8.54 -11.67 -16.69
C ASN A 224 7.40 -12.25 -17.55
N TYR A 225 6.42 -11.42 -17.89
CA TYR A 225 5.21 -11.79 -18.63
C TYR A 225 4.95 -10.82 -19.79
N PRO A 226 5.79 -10.78 -20.83
CA PRO A 226 5.69 -9.78 -21.91
C PRO A 226 4.36 -9.80 -22.65
N GLY A 227 3.72 -10.97 -22.75
CA GLY A 227 2.38 -11.11 -23.33
C GLY A 227 1.27 -10.38 -22.57
N ARG A 228 1.54 -9.90 -21.35
CA ARG A 228 0.60 -9.14 -20.50
C ARG A 228 0.88 -7.63 -20.44
N SER A 229 1.79 -7.14 -21.27
CA SER A 229 2.17 -5.72 -21.28
C SER A 229 0.99 -4.77 -21.48
N ARG A 230 0.05 -5.14 -22.37
CA ARG A 230 -1.16 -4.35 -22.62
C ARG A 230 -2.08 -4.32 -21.38
N ASP A 231 -2.29 -5.48 -20.75
CA ASP A 231 -3.14 -5.60 -19.55
C ASP A 231 -2.58 -4.76 -18.39
N LEU A 232 -1.25 -4.77 -18.20
CA LEU A 232 -0.59 -3.96 -17.17
C LEU A 232 -0.60 -2.46 -17.49
N SER A 233 -0.52 -2.09 -18.76
CA SER A 233 -0.64 -0.69 -19.19
C SER A 233 -2.05 -0.16 -18.93
N GLU A 234 -3.08 -0.99 -19.14
CA GLU A 234 -4.46 -0.65 -18.83
C GLU A 234 -4.66 -0.53 -17.31
N ALA A 235 -4.13 -1.46 -16.51
CA ALA A 235 -4.17 -1.39 -15.05
C ALA A 235 -3.48 -0.12 -14.52
N TYR A 236 -2.33 0.23 -15.08
CA TYR A 236 -1.62 1.47 -14.74
C TYR A 236 -2.43 2.72 -15.09
N ALA A 237 -3.04 2.75 -16.27
CA ALA A 237 -3.91 3.85 -16.67
C ALA A 237 -5.12 3.97 -15.74
N MET A 238 -5.72 2.83 -15.34
CA MET A 238 -6.84 2.79 -14.41
C MET A 238 -6.44 3.28 -13.02
N ALA A 239 -5.24 2.93 -12.54
CA ALA A 239 -4.71 3.35 -11.24
C ALA A 239 -4.35 4.85 -11.20
N THR A 240 -3.90 5.44 -12.33
CA THR A 240 -3.36 6.82 -12.34
C THR A 240 -4.31 7.85 -12.93
N ARG A 241 -5.11 7.45 -13.90
CA ARG A 241 -6.03 8.32 -14.65
C ARG A 241 -7.37 7.62 -14.91
N PRO A 242 -8.09 7.22 -13.85
CA PRO A 242 -9.33 6.45 -13.97
C PRO A 242 -10.40 7.23 -14.72
N SER A 243 -11.11 6.55 -15.64
CA SER A 243 -12.28 7.07 -16.29
C SER A 243 -13.46 7.19 -15.30
N PRO A 244 -14.35 8.18 -15.43
CA PRO A 244 -15.60 8.22 -14.68
C PRO A 244 -16.68 7.25 -15.23
N ASP A 245 -16.35 6.45 -16.23
CA ASP A 245 -17.24 5.48 -16.85
C ASP A 245 -17.21 4.16 -16.06
N ALA A 246 -18.32 3.88 -15.36
CA ALA A 246 -18.47 2.68 -14.54
C ALA A 246 -18.46 1.40 -15.39
N MET A 247 -19.04 1.41 -16.61
CA MET A 247 -19.05 0.23 -17.49
C MET A 247 -17.65 -0.11 -17.98
N LYS A 248 -16.88 0.90 -18.38
CA LYS A 248 -15.47 0.71 -18.76
C LYS A 248 -14.66 0.11 -17.61
N ALA A 249 -14.88 0.59 -16.37
CA ALA A 249 -14.21 0.06 -15.20
C ALA A 249 -14.63 -1.38 -14.85
N LEU A 250 -15.91 -1.73 -15.02
CA LEU A 250 -16.41 -3.10 -14.83
C LEU A 250 -15.85 -4.07 -15.87
N VAL A 251 -15.78 -3.66 -17.14
CA VAL A 251 -15.11 -4.46 -18.20
C VAL A 251 -13.64 -4.68 -17.90
N PHE A 252 -12.93 -3.64 -17.41
CA PHE A 252 -11.55 -3.78 -16.96
C PHE A 252 -11.43 -4.82 -15.84
N ILE A 253 -12.31 -4.77 -14.82
CA ILE A 253 -12.31 -5.72 -13.70
C ILE A 253 -12.50 -7.16 -14.20
N ASP A 254 -13.50 -7.39 -15.07
CA ASP A 254 -13.77 -8.71 -15.64
C ASP A 254 -12.56 -9.25 -16.41
N ASN A 255 -11.99 -8.43 -17.29
CA ASN A 255 -10.79 -8.79 -18.05
C ASN A 255 -9.61 -9.11 -17.13
N ALA A 256 -9.34 -8.27 -16.13
CA ALA A 256 -8.25 -8.49 -15.18
C ALA A 256 -8.46 -9.77 -14.36
N CYS A 257 -9.66 -10.03 -13.86
CA CYS A 257 -9.98 -11.26 -13.14
C CYS A 257 -9.80 -12.50 -14.02
N ARG A 258 -10.15 -12.44 -15.30
CA ARG A 258 -10.04 -13.58 -16.22
C ARG A 258 -8.62 -14.09 -16.39
N TRP A 259 -7.63 -13.21 -16.44
CA TRP A 259 -6.24 -13.64 -16.65
C TRP A 259 -5.42 -13.72 -15.34
N LEU A 260 -5.67 -12.84 -14.35
CA LEU A 260 -4.84 -12.79 -13.15
C LEU A 260 -5.32 -13.76 -12.05
N THR A 261 -6.63 -14.05 -11.96
CA THR A 261 -7.14 -15.01 -10.97
C THR A 261 -6.49 -16.40 -11.12
N PRO A 262 -6.36 -17.01 -12.33
CA PRO A 262 -5.67 -18.28 -12.46
C PRO A 262 -4.21 -18.25 -11.98
N MET A 263 -3.51 -17.13 -12.18
CA MET A 263 -2.12 -16.98 -11.73
C MET A 263 -2.02 -16.86 -10.21
N THR A 264 -2.88 -16.02 -9.60
CA THR A 264 -2.94 -15.88 -8.15
C THR A 264 -3.38 -17.18 -7.47
N ASP A 265 -4.35 -17.89 -8.03
CA ASP A 265 -4.82 -19.18 -7.50
C ASP A 265 -3.73 -20.26 -7.60
N ALA A 266 -2.98 -20.32 -8.70
CA ALA A 266 -1.84 -21.24 -8.85
C ALA A 266 -0.77 -20.97 -7.79
N TRP A 267 -0.43 -19.70 -7.57
CA TRP A 267 0.51 -19.31 -6.51
C TRP A 267 -0.01 -19.67 -5.12
N LEU A 268 -1.27 -19.37 -4.82
CA LEU A 268 -1.89 -19.68 -3.53
C LEU A 268 -1.96 -21.20 -3.29
N ASN A 269 -2.27 -21.99 -4.30
CA ASN A 269 -2.30 -23.45 -4.17
C ASN A 269 -0.91 -24.02 -3.83
N ALA A 270 0.15 -23.42 -4.36
CA ALA A 270 1.52 -23.84 -4.09
C ALA A 270 2.05 -23.35 -2.74
N ASN A 271 1.72 -22.13 -2.32
CA ASN A 271 2.39 -21.44 -1.20
C ASN A 271 1.47 -21.19 0.01
N ASN A 272 0.15 -21.12 -0.19
CA ASN A 272 -0.86 -20.89 0.85
C ASN A 272 -2.17 -21.63 0.54
N PRO A 273 -2.17 -22.98 0.53
CA PRO A 273 -3.36 -23.75 0.17
C PRO A 273 -4.55 -23.55 1.12
N GLN A 274 -4.27 -23.18 2.37
CA GLN A 274 -5.30 -22.89 3.37
C GLN A 274 -5.86 -21.49 3.29
N ARG A 275 -5.35 -20.63 2.42
CA ARG A 275 -5.76 -19.22 2.28
C ARG A 275 -5.65 -18.43 3.59
N THR A 276 -4.63 -18.70 4.38
CA THR A 276 -4.35 -18.01 5.63
C THR A 276 -3.95 -16.55 5.36
N GLU A 277 -4.54 -15.61 6.08
CA GLU A 277 -4.26 -14.18 5.88
C GLU A 277 -2.81 -13.80 6.21
N ARG A 278 -2.25 -14.41 7.25
CA ARG A 278 -0.88 -14.15 7.72
C ARG A 278 -0.07 -15.44 7.67
N LEU A 279 0.90 -15.49 6.79
CA LEU A 279 1.88 -16.55 6.78
C LEU A 279 3.03 -16.23 7.75
N LYS A 280 3.68 -17.28 8.25
CA LYS A 280 4.95 -17.13 8.99
C LYS A 280 6.06 -16.87 7.97
N ALA A 281 6.93 -15.91 8.30
CA ALA A 281 8.15 -15.61 7.55
C ALA A 281 9.20 -16.69 7.73
#